data_89399d9b65fb0f92c5b7e5b52ef76020
#
_entry.id   89399d9b65fb0f92c5b7e5b52ef76020
#
_cell.length_a   1.000
_cell.length_b   1.000
_cell.length_c   1.000
_cell.angle_alpha   90.00
_cell.angle_beta   90.00
_cell.angle_gamma   90.00
#
_symmetry.space_group_name_H-M   'P 1'
#
loop_
_entity.id
_entity.type
_entity.pdbx_description
1 polymer ?
#
loop_
_entity_poly.entity_id
_entity_poly.type
_entity_poly.pdbx_seq_one_letter_code
_entity_poly.pdbx_strand_id
1 'polypeptide(L)'
;PTPVSAYLHGASMVKVGVAVLARALASAGVIPESVGWVIVIGAIVTMLFSFLMYLPQKDMKRLLAFSTISQLSYIFLGFGFYVFGSQLAFDGGVMHIFNHAFAKTLFFLVAGCFSYVLGTRMLPNIKGVIKKYPLLGVAFGCAALAIAGCPPFNGFFSKFAIFGGSFQAAQGNWLLMLIVIVGLLETVACFAWFLKWMGQVLPGEPSPTVEAGVAIPKQMTAVFVVLIIMTVASSFIAAAWIG
;
A
#
# COMPACT_ATOMS: atom_id res chain seq x y z
N PRO A 1 -12.53 15.78 5.20
CA PRO A 1 -12.83 15.46 3.80
C PRO A 1 -11.91 14.36 3.28
N THR A 2 -12.41 13.47 2.39
CA THR A 2 -11.61 12.32 1.90
C THR A 2 -10.43 12.74 1.02
N PRO A 3 -10.48 13.80 0.19
CA PRO A 3 -9.31 14.27 -0.54
C PRO A 3 -8.14 14.67 0.37
N VAL A 4 -8.42 15.29 1.52
CA VAL A 4 -7.40 15.62 2.53
C VAL A 4 -6.79 14.33 3.11
N SER A 5 -7.61 13.30 3.38
CA SER A 5 -7.10 12.01 3.84
C SER A 5 -6.25 11.32 2.77
N ALA A 6 -6.60 11.43 1.49
CA ALA A 6 -5.80 10.91 0.39
C ALA A 6 -4.41 11.58 0.35
N TYR A 7 -4.35 12.89 0.51
CA TYR A 7 -3.09 13.63 0.60
C TYR A 7 -2.27 13.25 1.83
N LEU A 8 -2.87 13.22 3.02
CA LEU A 8 -2.17 12.92 4.27
C LEU A 8 -1.61 11.49 4.31
N HIS A 9 -2.43 10.50 3.96
CA HIS A 9 -2.05 9.07 4.01
C HIS A 9 -1.33 8.58 2.76
N GLY A 10 -1.53 9.23 1.61
CA GLY A 10 -0.90 8.85 0.34
C GLY A 10 0.46 9.50 0.15
N ALA A 11 0.52 10.82 0.20
CA ALA A 11 1.65 11.55 -0.38
C ALA A 11 2.50 12.35 0.61
N SER A 12 1.99 12.80 1.77
CA SER A 12 2.69 13.79 2.58
C SER A 12 3.01 13.34 4.01
N MET A 13 2.13 13.57 4.97
CA MET A 13 2.43 13.51 6.40
C MET A 13 3.06 12.19 6.85
N VAL A 14 2.47 11.06 6.46
CA VAL A 14 2.97 9.72 6.86
C VAL A 14 4.34 9.37 6.25
N LYS A 15 4.77 10.11 5.22
CA LYS A 15 6.05 9.89 4.55
C LYS A 15 7.20 10.64 5.20
N VAL A 16 6.91 11.70 5.95
CA VAL A 16 7.96 12.52 6.60
C VAL A 16 8.82 11.67 7.52
N GLY A 17 8.21 10.87 8.40
CA GLY A 17 8.97 10.01 9.32
C GLY A 17 9.87 9.01 8.61
N VAL A 18 9.36 8.34 7.58
CA VAL A 18 10.17 7.37 6.81
C VAL A 18 11.26 8.06 5.98
N ALA A 19 10.99 9.25 5.43
CA ALA A 19 11.98 10.02 4.67
C ALA A 19 13.12 10.54 5.57
N VAL A 20 12.79 10.98 6.78
CA VAL A 20 13.79 11.40 7.78
C VAL A 20 14.66 10.22 8.19
N LEU A 21 14.07 9.05 8.46
CA LEU A 21 14.83 7.84 8.78
C LEU A 21 15.72 7.42 7.62
N ALA A 22 15.22 7.43 6.38
CA ALA A 22 16.04 7.11 5.20
C ALA A 22 17.28 8.02 5.10
N ARG A 23 17.07 9.33 5.27
CA ARG A 23 18.17 10.30 5.24
C ARG A 23 19.16 10.10 6.38
N ALA A 24 18.66 9.85 7.59
CA ALA A 24 19.51 9.61 8.75
C ALA A 24 20.39 8.37 8.55
N LEU A 25 19.83 7.26 8.04
CA LEU A 25 20.58 6.04 7.75
C LEU A 25 21.58 6.26 6.60
N ALA A 26 21.16 6.92 5.53
CA ALA A 26 22.05 7.17 4.36
C ALA A 26 23.21 8.13 4.66
N SER A 27 23.04 9.05 5.63
CA SER A 27 24.08 10.00 6.04
C SER A 27 24.93 9.51 7.21
N ALA A 28 24.52 8.45 7.89
CA ALA A 28 25.27 7.88 8.99
C ALA A 28 26.50 7.11 8.45
N GLY A 29 27.62 7.22 9.16
CA GLY A 29 28.82 6.41 8.85
C GLY A 29 28.61 4.94 9.26
N VAL A 30 29.16 4.52 10.39
CA VAL A 30 28.96 3.18 10.93
C VAL A 30 27.67 3.16 11.77
N ILE A 31 26.74 2.29 11.43
CA ILE A 31 25.48 2.12 12.15
C ILE A 31 25.58 0.82 12.96
N PRO A 32 25.39 0.88 14.30
CA PRO A 32 25.36 -0.34 15.11
C PRO A 32 24.21 -1.29 14.69
N GLU A 33 24.47 -2.60 14.69
CA GLU A 33 23.46 -3.61 14.36
C GLU A 33 22.23 -3.55 15.27
N SER A 34 22.39 -3.09 16.51
CA SER A 34 21.28 -2.89 17.46
C SER A 34 20.20 -1.96 16.90
N VAL A 35 20.59 -0.96 16.11
CA VAL A 35 19.65 -0.05 15.41
C VAL A 35 18.84 -0.83 14.37
N GLY A 36 19.50 -1.69 13.60
CA GLY A 36 18.85 -2.59 12.65
C GLY A 36 17.81 -3.47 13.31
N TRP A 37 18.17 -4.11 14.43
CA TRP A 37 17.25 -4.94 15.20
C TRP A 37 16.03 -4.17 15.70
N VAL A 38 16.22 -2.98 16.26
CA VAL A 38 15.09 -2.12 16.71
C VAL A 38 14.14 -1.81 15.55
N ILE A 39 14.70 -1.48 14.38
CA ILE A 39 13.89 -1.11 13.21
C ILE A 39 13.13 -2.33 12.67
N VAL A 40 13.77 -3.48 12.47
CA VAL A 40 13.10 -4.67 11.88
C VAL A 40 12.08 -5.27 12.84
N ILE A 41 12.36 -5.33 14.14
CA ILE A 41 11.39 -5.82 15.13
C ILE A 41 10.20 -4.86 15.23
N GLY A 42 10.45 -3.56 15.32
CA GLY A 42 9.40 -2.54 15.30
C GLY A 42 8.54 -2.60 14.03
N ALA A 43 9.17 -2.80 12.88
CA ALA A 43 8.49 -2.94 11.61
C ALA A 43 7.56 -4.16 11.58
N ILE A 44 8.05 -5.35 11.97
CA ILE A 44 7.25 -6.58 11.91
C ILE A 44 6.10 -6.56 12.92
N VAL A 45 6.34 -6.08 14.15
CA VAL A 45 5.29 -5.95 15.16
C VAL A 45 4.20 -4.98 14.69
N THR A 46 4.59 -3.83 14.16
CA THR A 46 3.64 -2.82 13.62
C THR A 46 2.88 -3.37 12.42
N MET A 47 3.53 -4.13 11.54
CA MET A 47 2.94 -4.78 10.38
C MET A 47 1.85 -5.76 10.79
N LEU A 48 2.15 -6.67 11.72
CA LEU A 48 1.20 -7.67 12.22
C LEU A 48 0.04 -7.02 12.98
N PHE A 49 0.34 -6.05 13.84
CA PHE A 49 -0.69 -5.32 14.58
C PHE A 49 -1.66 -4.61 13.62
N SER A 50 -1.15 -3.88 12.65
CA SER A 50 -1.98 -3.16 11.68
C SER A 50 -2.79 -4.12 10.79
N PHE A 51 -2.22 -5.27 10.41
CA PHE A 51 -2.93 -6.33 9.70
C PHE A 51 -4.15 -6.82 10.50
N LEU A 52 -3.95 -7.18 11.77
CA LEU A 52 -5.03 -7.61 12.65
C LEU A 52 -6.11 -6.52 12.81
N MET A 53 -5.70 -5.25 12.86
CA MET A 53 -6.63 -4.12 13.02
C MET A 53 -7.47 -3.85 11.78
N TYR A 54 -6.99 -4.11 10.57
CA TYR A 54 -7.82 -3.87 9.39
C TYR A 54 -8.71 -5.04 8.99
N LEU A 55 -8.47 -6.25 9.49
CA LEU A 55 -9.33 -7.42 9.22
C LEU A 55 -10.82 -7.20 9.59
N PRO A 56 -11.18 -6.66 10.76
CA PRO A 56 -12.57 -6.45 11.13
C PRO A 56 -13.19 -5.21 10.47
N GLN A 57 -12.41 -4.39 9.74
CA GLN A 57 -12.90 -3.14 9.18
C GLN A 57 -13.83 -3.37 8.00
N LYS A 58 -15.01 -2.74 8.06
CA LYS A 58 -16.00 -2.69 6.99
C LYS A 58 -16.11 -1.30 6.35
N ASP A 59 -15.68 -0.25 7.07
CA ASP A 59 -15.54 1.11 6.53
C ASP A 59 -14.25 1.19 5.72
N MET A 60 -14.37 1.47 4.42
CA MET A 60 -13.24 1.52 3.50
C MET A 60 -12.17 2.52 3.94
N LYS A 61 -12.56 3.69 4.46
CA LYS A 61 -11.60 4.71 4.88
C LYS A 61 -10.78 4.27 6.10
N ARG A 62 -11.42 3.61 7.09
CA ARG A 62 -10.72 3.06 8.26
C ARG A 62 -9.80 1.90 7.86
N LEU A 63 -10.28 1.00 6.99
CA LEU A 63 -9.46 -0.07 6.42
C LEU A 63 -8.20 0.49 5.74
N LEU A 64 -8.36 1.53 4.92
CA LEU A 64 -7.23 2.18 4.24
C LEU A 64 -6.25 2.84 5.21
N ALA A 65 -6.73 3.42 6.31
CA ALA A 65 -5.86 4.01 7.33
C ALA A 65 -4.97 2.95 7.99
N PHE A 66 -5.54 1.84 8.47
CA PHE A 66 -4.76 0.74 9.05
C PHE A 66 -3.83 0.08 8.03
N SER A 67 -4.30 -0.13 6.79
CA SER A 67 -3.42 -0.66 5.75
C SER A 67 -2.29 0.31 5.37
N THR A 68 -2.41 1.63 5.63
CA THR A 68 -1.29 2.57 5.48
C THR A 68 -0.20 2.27 6.51
N ILE A 69 -0.56 1.96 7.75
CA ILE A 69 0.41 1.62 8.80
C ILE A 69 1.17 0.34 8.40
N SER A 70 0.46 -0.70 7.91
CA SER A 70 1.11 -1.92 7.38
C SER A 70 2.07 -1.59 6.22
N GLN A 71 1.64 -0.77 5.25
CA GLN A 71 2.50 -0.44 4.10
C GLN A 71 3.74 0.38 4.50
N LEU A 72 3.67 1.26 5.49
CA LEU A 72 4.85 1.95 6.01
C LEU A 72 5.82 0.98 6.70
N SER A 73 5.30 -0.06 7.35
CA SER A 73 6.15 -1.06 7.99
C SER A 73 7.04 -1.83 7.00
N TYR A 74 6.61 -2.03 5.74
CA TYR A 74 7.49 -2.58 4.70
C TYR A 74 8.67 -1.66 4.41
N ILE A 75 8.46 -0.34 4.42
CA ILE A 75 9.55 0.63 4.21
C ILE A 75 10.54 0.55 5.37
N PHE A 76 10.04 0.53 6.61
CA PHE A 76 10.89 0.36 7.79
C PHE A 76 11.65 -0.97 7.76
N LEU A 77 11.01 -2.05 7.30
CA LEU A 77 11.66 -3.35 7.14
C LEU A 77 12.86 -3.24 6.19
N GLY A 78 12.66 -2.63 5.00
CA GLY A 78 13.74 -2.40 4.04
C GLY A 78 14.89 -1.57 4.62
N PHE A 79 14.57 -0.51 5.37
CA PHE A 79 15.57 0.34 6.01
C PHE A 79 16.30 -0.37 7.15
N GLY A 80 15.62 -1.24 7.91
CA GLY A 80 16.27 -2.05 8.92
C GLY A 80 17.26 -3.06 8.33
N PHE A 81 16.89 -3.69 7.21
CA PHE A 81 17.78 -4.62 6.50
C PHE A 81 18.97 -3.92 5.81
N TYR A 82 18.88 -2.63 5.56
CA TYR A 82 20.04 -1.82 5.13
C TYR A 82 21.16 -1.85 6.17
N VAL A 83 20.84 -1.79 7.45
CA VAL A 83 21.84 -1.85 8.54
C VAL A 83 22.55 -3.21 8.56
N PHE A 84 21.90 -4.27 8.08
CA PHE A 84 22.50 -5.60 7.90
C PHE A 84 23.15 -5.78 6.52
N GLY A 85 23.43 -4.68 5.81
CA GLY A 85 24.23 -4.66 4.57
C GLY A 85 23.44 -4.78 3.27
N SER A 86 22.11 -4.67 3.26
CA SER A 86 21.31 -4.77 2.04
C SER A 86 20.96 -3.42 1.45
N GLN A 87 21.73 -2.95 0.48
CA GLN A 87 21.37 -1.76 -0.31
C GLN A 87 20.07 -1.97 -1.09
N LEU A 88 19.86 -3.16 -1.67
CA LEU A 88 18.63 -3.48 -2.43
C LEU A 88 17.36 -3.34 -1.57
N ALA A 89 17.41 -3.74 -0.30
CA ALA A 89 16.28 -3.57 0.61
C ALA A 89 15.98 -2.09 0.90
N PHE A 90 17.03 -1.28 1.05
CA PHE A 90 16.92 0.17 1.22
C PHE A 90 16.28 0.83 -0.01
N ASP A 91 16.81 0.54 -1.19
CA ASP A 91 16.32 1.08 -2.46
C ASP A 91 14.86 0.67 -2.71
N GLY A 92 14.51 -0.58 -2.39
CA GLY A 92 13.13 -1.06 -2.39
C GLY A 92 12.23 -0.26 -1.44
N GLY A 93 12.72 0.09 -0.25
CA GLY A 93 12.03 0.95 0.70
C GLY A 93 11.78 2.35 0.14
N VAL A 94 12.79 2.98 -0.46
CA VAL A 94 12.69 4.29 -1.12
C VAL A 94 11.70 4.22 -2.30
N MET A 95 11.81 3.20 -3.15
CA MET A 95 10.87 2.95 -4.24
C MET A 95 9.44 2.79 -3.70
N HIS A 96 9.26 2.11 -2.56
CA HIS A 96 7.94 1.91 -1.97
C HIS A 96 7.32 3.21 -1.45
N ILE A 97 8.13 4.17 -0.96
CA ILE A 97 7.64 5.53 -0.62
C ILE A 97 6.93 6.16 -1.82
N PHE A 98 7.56 6.11 -2.99
CA PHE A 98 7.04 6.72 -4.21
C PHE A 98 5.81 5.95 -4.75
N ASN A 99 5.93 4.64 -4.91
CA ASN A 99 4.87 3.78 -5.44
C ASN A 99 3.59 3.81 -4.58
N HIS A 100 3.75 3.73 -3.27
CA HIS A 100 2.64 3.79 -2.32
C HIS A 100 1.88 5.12 -2.40
N ALA A 101 2.54 6.22 -2.75
CA ALA A 101 1.89 7.52 -2.86
C ALA A 101 0.76 7.46 -3.90
N PHE A 102 1.01 6.93 -5.09
CA PHE A 102 0.00 6.82 -6.15
C PHE A 102 -1.09 5.80 -5.83
N ALA A 103 -0.71 4.61 -5.38
CA ALA A 103 -1.65 3.54 -5.07
C ALA A 103 -2.62 3.94 -3.94
N LYS A 104 -2.11 4.55 -2.86
CA LYS A 104 -2.94 5.01 -1.74
C LYS A 104 -3.81 6.21 -2.10
N THR A 105 -3.27 7.16 -2.83
CA THR A 105 -4.05 8.32 -3.29
C THR A 105 -5.23 7.85 -4.13
N LEU A 106 -5.00 6.95 -5.10
CA LEU A 106 -6.07 6.37 -5.89
C LEU A 106 -7.12 5.70 -4.99
N PHE A 107 -6.69 4.87 -4.05
CA PHE A 107 -7.61 4.12 -3.20
C PHE A 107 -8.44 5.02 -2.27
N PHE A 108 -7.84 6.03 -1.68
CA PHE A 108 -8.60 7.01 -0.87
C PHE A 108 -9.56 7.84 -1.72
N LEU A 109 -9.18 8.24 -2.93
CA LEU A 109 -10.09 8.96 -3.81
C LEU A 109 -11.26 8.09 -4.28
N VAL A 110 -11.04 6.79 -4.51
CA VAL A 110 -12.12 5.82 -4.74
C VAL A 110 -13.06 5.77 -3.53
N ALA A 111 -12.54 5.70 -2.30
CA ALA A 111 -13.37 5.74 -1.09
C ALA A 111 -14.15 7.07 -0.97
N GLY A 112 -13.53 8.17 -1.38
CA GLY A 112 -14.19 9.48 -1.47
C GLY A 112 -15.30 9.50 -2.51
N CYS A 113 -15.06 8.90 -3.67
CA CYS A 113 -16.04 8.78 -4.73
C CYS A 113 -17.24 7.93 -4.29
N PHE A 114 -17.01 6.79 -3.62
CA PHE A 114 -18.10 6.01 -3.03
C PHE A 114 -18.94 6.85 -2.06
N SER A 115 -18.31 7.60 -1.17
CA SER A 115 -19.05 8.50 -0.26
C SER A 115 -19.85 9.57 -0.98
N TYR A 116 -19.32 10.12 -2.09
CA TYR A 116 -19.98 11.16 -2.86
C TYR A 116 -21.13 10.62 -3.72
N VAL A 117 -20.86 9.52 -4.46
CA VAL A 117 -21.79 8.97 -5.47
C VAL A 117 -22.86 8.09 -4.82
N LEU A 118 -22.49 7.30 -3.80
CA LEU A 118 -23.35 6.28 -3.17
C LEU A 118 -23.85 6.69 -1.78
N GLY A 119 -23.41 7.81 -1.24
CA GLY A 119 -23.73 8.23 0.13
C GLY A 119 -23.11 7.33 1.21
N THR A 120 -22.34 6.31 0.85
CA THR A 120 -21.73 5.37 1.79
C THR A 120 -20.36 4.92 1.34
N ARG A 121 -19.52 4.47 2.29
CA ARG A 121 -18.23 3.80 2.08
C ARG A 121 -18.14 2.47 2.83
N MET A 122 -19.30 2.00 3.33
CA MET A 122 -19.40 0.68 3.96
C MET A 122 -19.35 -0.40 2.89
N LEU A 123 -18.25 -1.13 2.81
CA LEU A 123 -17.99 -2.13 1.76
C LEU A 123 -19.09 -3.21 1.65
N PRO A 124 -19.70 -3.70 2.75
CA PRO A 124 -20.80 -4.67 2.64
C PRO A 124 -22.04 -4.15 1.89
N ASN A 125 -22.24 -2.83 1.83
CA ASN A 125 -23.39 -2.22 1.17
C ASN A 125 -23.13 -1.93 -0.33
N ILE A 126 -21.88 -2.14 -0.79
CA ILE A 126 -21.43 -1.82 -2.14
C ILE A 126 -21.19 -3.12 -2.89
N LYS A 127 -22.00 -3.41 -3.90
CA LYS A 127 -21.90 -4.60 -4.74
C LYS A 127 -22.25 -4.26 -6.18
N GLY A 128 -21.60 -4.95 -7.15
CA GLY A 128 -21.90 -4.78 -8.56
C GLY A 128 -21.46 -3.44 -9.15
N VAL A 129 -20.47 -2.79 -8.53
CA VAL A 129 -19.99 -1.43 -8.92
C VAL A 129 -19.57 -1.38 -10.37
N ILE A 130 -18.95 -2.44 -10.89
CA ILE A 130 -18.40 -2.44 -12.25
C ILE A 130 -19.49 -2.31 -13.34
N LYS A 131 -20.72 -2.73 -13.05
CA LYS A 131 -21.84 -2.63 -14.02
C LYS A 131 -22.32 -1.19 -14.19
N LYS A 132 -22.47 -0.43 -13.10
CA LYS A 132 -22.96 0.96 -13.15
C LYS A 132 -21.83 1.97 -13.31
N TYR A 133 -20.67 1.71 -12.69
CA TYR A 133 -19.52 2.61 -12.66
C TYR A 133 -18.24 1.88 -13.08
N PRO A 134 -18.08 1.51 -14.37
CA PRO A 134 -16.96 0.67 -14.83
C PRO A 134 -15.59 1.23 -14.44
N LEU A 135 -15.35 2.53 -14.69
CA LEU A 135 -14.08 3.16 -14.35
C LEU A 135 -13.80 3.19 -12.85
N LEU A 136 -14.83 3.41 -12.02
CA LEU A 136 -14.67 3.39 -10.56
C LEU A 136 -14.36 1.97 -10.05
N GLY A 137 -14.99 0.96 -10.66
CA GLY A 137 -14.69 -0.44 -10.39
C GLY A 137 -13.25 -0.81 -10.77
N VAL A 138 -12.80 -0.39 -11.97
CA VAL A 138 -11.41 -0.58 -12.41
C VAL A 138 -10.45 0.16 -11.48
N ALA A 139 -10.73 1.41 -11.09
CA ALA A 139 -9.91 2.17 -10.16
C ALA A 139 -9.79 1.49 -8.79
N PHE A 140 -10.90 0.94 -8.27
CA PHE A 140 -10.88 0.14 -7.04
C PHE A 140 -10.00 -1.11 -7.18
N GLY A 141 -10.16 -1.86 -8.27
CA GLY A 141 -9.37 -3.06 -8.55
C GLY A 141 -7.88 -2.77 -8.68
N CYS A 142 -7.50 -1.77 -9.50
CA CYS A 142 -6.12 -1.37 -9.68
C CYS A 142 -5.47 -0.91 -8.36
N ALA A 143 -6.17 -0.10 -7.57
CA ALA A 143 -5.68 0.35 -6.28
C ALA A 143 -5.49 -0.81 -5.28
N ALA A 144 -6.44 -1.74 -5.24
CA ALA A 144 -6.37 -2.93 -4.38
C ALA A 144 -5.18 -3.83 -4.76
N LEU A 145 -5.01 -4.13 -6.04
CA LEU A 145 -3.91 -4.95 -6.55
C LEU A 145 -2.55 -4.26 -6.39
N ALA A 146 -2.49 -2.95 -6.57
CA ALA A 146 -1.27 -2.17 -6.35
C ALA A 146 -0.83 -2.21 -4.88
N ILE A 147 -1.73 -2.02 -3.93
CA ILE A 147 -1.44 -2.10 -2.48
C ILE A 147 -1.10 -3.52 -2.06
N ALA A 148 -1.80 -4.51 -2.59
CA ALA A 148 -1.53 -5.92 -2.35
C ALA A 148 -0.14 -6.35 -2.86
N GLY A 149 0.39 -5.68 -3.89
CA GLY A 149 1.67 -6.01 -4.50
C GLY A 149 1.57 -7.09 -5.57
N CYS A 150 0.52 -7.00 -6.41
CA CYS A 150 0.32 -7.91 -7.54
C CYS A 150 0.97 -7.34 -8.82
N PRO A 151 1.70 -8.14 -9.63
CA PRO A 151 2.15 -7.71 -10.94
C PRO A 151 0.95 -7.41 -11.86
N PRO A 152 1.01 -6.42 -12.76
CA PRO A 152 2.14 -5.54 -13.09
C PRO A 152 2.16 -4.22 -12.27
N PHE A 153 1.43 -4.14 -11.17
CA PHE A 153 1.30 -2.90 -10.39
C PHE A 153 2.56 -2.58 -9.59
N ASN A 154 2.72 -1.30 -9.31
CA ASN A 154 3.90 -0.70 -8.69
C ASN A 154 4.26 -1.27 -7.32
N GLY A 155 3.28 -1.68 -6.50
CA GLY A 155 3.54 -2.29 -5.20
C GLY A 155 4.34 -3.58 -5.27
N PHE A 156 4.22 -4.34 -6.36
CA PHE A 156 4.98 -5.57 -6.56
C PHE A 156 6.48 -5.32 -6.63
N PHE A 157 6.91 -4.41 -7.49
CA PHE A 157 8.34 -4.17 -7.74
C PHE A 157 9.08 -3.69 -6.48
N SER A 158 8.48 -2.76 -5.75
CA SER A 158 9.09 -2.26 -4.52
C SER A 158 9.10 -3.31 -3.39
N LYS A 159 8.03 -4.08 -3.21
CA LYS A 159 8.01 -5.19 -2.24
C LYS A 159 9.01 -6.29 -2.64
N PHE A 160 9.11 -6.60 -3.93
CA PHE A 160 10.08 -7.57 -4.43
C PHE A 160 11.51 -7.17 -4.10
N ALA A 161 11.87 -5.89 -4.30
CA ALA A 161 13.20 -5.38 -3.95
C ALA A 161 13.43 -5.42 -2.42
N ILE A 162 12.45 -5.00 -1.60
CA ILE A 162 12.54 -5.07 -0.14
C ILE A 162 12.79 -6.50 0.30
N PHE A 163 11.95 -7.45 -0.09
CA PHE A 163 12.06 -8.83 0.35
C PHE A 163 13.27 -9.55 -0.24
N GLY A 164 13.60 -9.31 -1.52
CA GLY A 164 14.77 -9.87 -2.16
C GLY A 164 16.08 -9.46 -1.46
N GLY A 165 16.20 -8.17 -1.18
CA GLY A 165 17.35 -7.66 -0.41
C GLY A 165 17.36 -8.11 1.04
N SER A 166 16.20 -8.16 1.69
CA SER A 166 16.08 -8.66 3.06
C SER A 166 16.47 -10.15 3.16
N PHE A 167 16.05 -10.96 2.17
CA PHE A 167 16.38 -12.37 2.11
C PHE A 167 17.88 -12.60 1.97
N GLN A 168 18.55 -11.79 1.16
CA GLN A 168 20.02 -11.85 1.00
C GLN A 168 20.74 -11.49 2.32
N ALA A 169 20.34 -10.40 2.98
CA ALA A 169 20.94 -9.98 4.24
C ALA A 169 20.61 -10.91 5.44
N ALA A 170 19.54 -11.66 5.37
CA ALA A 170 19.16 -12.61 6.41
C ALA A 170 19.93 -13.95 6.35
N GLN A 171 20.73 -14.19 5.31
CA GLN A 171 21.49 -15.44 5.19
C GLN A 171 22.47 -15.60 6.36
N GLY A 172 22.43 -16.77 6.97
CA GLY A 172 23.24 -17.08 8.16
C GLY A 172 22.66 -16.59 9.49
N ASN A 173 21.54 -15.85 9.50
CA ASN A 173 20.86 -15.43 10.70
C ASN A 173 19.38 -15.87 10.68
N TRP A 174 19.08 -16.93 11.45
CA TRP A 174 17.75 -17.52 11.44
C TRP A 174 16.64 -16.58 11.97
N LEU A 175 16.96 -15.64 12.88
CA LEU A 175 15.98 -14.68 13.40
C LEU A 175 15.61 -13.65 12.32
N LEU A 176 16.60 -13.13 11.59
CA LEU A 176 16.33 -12.24 10.45
C LEU A 176 15.54 -12.97 9.37
N MET A 177 15.88 -14.23 9.09
CA MET A 177 15.13 -15.06 8.14
C MET A 177 13.68 -15.27 8.58
N LEU A 178 13.43 -15.53 9.87
CA LEU A 178 12.08 -15.63 10.41
C LEU A 178 11.29 -14.34 10.21
N ILE A 179 11.90 -13.17 10.44
CA ILE A 179 11.28 -11.85 10.20
C ILE A 179 10.87 -11.70 8.73
N VAL A 180 11.73 -12.05 7.79
CA VAL A 180 11.43 -12.00 6.34
C VAL A 180 10.26 -12.91 6.00
N ILE A 181 10.26 -14.15 6.50
CA ILE A 181 9.18 -15.12 6.26
C ILE A 181 7.84 -14.60 6.80
N VAL A 182 7.83 -14.08 8.03
CA VAL A 182 6.61 -13.51 8.63
C VAL A 182 6.09 -12.32 7.83
N GLY A 183 6.97 -11.44 7.36
CA GLY A 183 6.60 -10.32 6.49
C GLY A 183 6.02 -10.78 5.14
N LEU A 184 6.58 -11.84 4.54
CA LEU A 184 6.04 -12.44 3.33
C LEU A 184 4.65 -13.05 3.55
N LEU A 185 4.46 -13.77 4.65
CA LEU A 185 3.16 -14.34 5.02
C LEU A 185 2.10 -13.25 5.20
N GLU A 186 2.45 -12.13 5.84
CA GLU A 186 1.54 -10.99 5.94
C GLU A 186 1.19 -10.41 4.56
N THR A 187 2.16 -10.32 3.65
CA THR A 187 1.93 -9.86 2.28
C THR A 187 0.90 -10.74 1.55
N VAL A 188 1.02 -12.07 1.67
CA VAL A 188 0.06 -13.02 1.08
C VAL A 188 -1.32 -12.88 1.72
N ALA A 189 -1.37 -12.75 3.05
CA ALA A 189 -2.62 -12.55 3.78
C ALA A 189 -3.30 -11.22 3.42
N CYS A 190 -2.52 -10.14 3.27
CA CYS A 190 -2.97 -8.84 2.79
C CYS A 190 -3.58 -8.96 1.38
N PHE A 191 -2.90 -9.65 0.46
CA PHE A 191 -3.39 -9.90 -0.89
C PHE A 191 -4.73 -10.63 -0.88
N ALA A 192 -4.84 -11.74 -0.15
CA ALA A 192 -6.07 -12.51 -0.01
C ALA A 192 -7.23 -11.66 0.54
N TRP A 193 -6.94 -10.77 1.49
CA TRP A 193 -7.93 -9.87 2.08
C TRP A 193 -8.46 -8.85 1.06
N PHE A 194 -7.58 -8.23 0.28
CA PHE A 194 -8.02 -7.30 -0.77
C PHE A 194 -8.77 -8.00 -1.91
N LEU A 195 -8.36 -9.22 -2.29
CA LEU A 195 -9.11 -10.06 -3.25
C LEU A 195 -10.53 -10.36 -2.75
N LYS A 196 -10.70 -10.67 -1.47
CA LYS A 196 -12.02 -10.87 -0.86
C LYS A 196 -12.92 -9.65 -1.08
N TRP A 197 -12.43 -8.43 -0.79
CA TRP A 197 -13.19 -7.21 -1.00
C TRP A 197 -13.46 -6.92 -2.47
N MET A 198 -12.48 -7.18 -3.34
CA MET A 198 -12.69 -7.07 -4.80
C MET A 198 -13.82 -8.02 -5.25
N GLY A 199 -13.80 -9.27 -4.80
CA GLY A 199 -14.83 -10.25 -5.14
C GLY A 199 -16.23 -9.90 -4.57
N GLN A 200 -16.31 -9.11 -3.52
CA GLN A 200 -17.59 -8.66 -2.96
C GLN A 200 -18.12 -7.38 -3.60
N VAL A 201 -17.25 -6.44 -3.91
CA VAL A 201 -17.61 -5.08 -4.36
C VAL A 201 -17.81 -5.01 -5.88
N LEU A 202 -16.94 -5.67 -6.64
CA LEU A 202 -16.92 -5.48 -8.10
C LEU A 202 -18.01 -6.26 -8.83
N PRO A 203 -18.13 -7.60 -8.69
CA PRO A 203 -19.01 -8.41 -9.51
C PRO A 203 -20.46 -8.43 -8.99
N GLY A 204 -21.33 -8.98 -9.83
CA GLY A 204 -22.73 -9.24 -9.51
C GLY A 204 -23.69 -8.13 -9.93
N GLU A 205 -24.95 -8.27 -9.52
CA GLU A 205 -25.95 -7.23 -9.75
C GLU A 205 -25.71 -6.06 -8.80
N PRO A 206 -25.92 -4.81 -9.27
CA PRO A 206 -25.80 -3.64 -8.44
C PRO A 206 -26.69 -3.72 -7.22
N SER A 207 -26.13 -3.41 -6.04
CA SER A 207 -26.96 -3.27 -4.84
C SER A 207 -27.88 -2.04 -4.96
N PRO A 208 -29.00 -1.98 -4.19
CA PRO A 208 -29.88 -0.79 -4.20
C PRO A 208 -29.13 0.52 -3.97
N THR A 209 -28.10 0.48 -3.13
CA THR A 209 -27.20 1.62 -2.87
C THR A 209 -26.44 2.05 -4.14
N VAL A 210 -25.94 1.08 -4.91
CA VAL A 210 -25.23 1.35 -6.17
C VAL A 210 -26.21 1.83 -7.24
N GLU A 211 -27.40 1.23 -7.32
CA GLU A 211 -28.43 1.63 -8.27
C GLU A 211 -28.94 3.07 -8.03
N ALA A 212 -29.11 3.48 -6.77
CA ALA A 212 -29.53 4.82 -6.41
C ALA A 212 -28.44 5.90 -6.58
N GLY A 213 -27.19 5.51 -6.82
CA GLY A 213 -26.06 6.42 -6.88
C GLY A 213 -26.12 7.41 -8.05
N VAL A 214 -25.52 8.59 -7.84
CA VAL A 214 -25.49 9.70 -8.81
C VAL A 214 -24.29 9.60 -9.75
N ALA A 215 -24.25 10.43 -10.79
CA ALA A 215 -23.16 10.43 -11.77
C ALA A 215 -21.82 10.91 -11.18
N ILE A 216 -20.72 10.31 -11.66
CA ILE A 216 -19.36 10.72 -11.27
C ILE A 216 -18.98 12.01 -12.00
N PRO A 217 -18.49 13.06 -11.31
CA PRO A 217 -17.99 14.26 -11.95
C PRO A 217 -16.80 13.96 -12.89
N LYS A 218 -16.77 14.66 -14.04
CA LYS A 218 -15.71 14.47 -15.06
C LYS A 218 -14.29 14.69 -14.51
N GLN A 219 -14.14 15.62 -13.57
CA GLN A 219 -12.84 15.87 -12.93
C GLN A 219 -12.33 14.65 -12.14
N MET A 220 -13.22 13.96 -11.42
CA MET A 220 -12.87 12.72 -10.70
C MET A 220 -12.48 11.61 -11.67
N THR A 221 -13.20 11.49 -12.78
CA THR A 221 -12.89 10.54 -13.86
C THR A 221 -11.47 10.75 -14.41
N ALA A 222 -11.11 11.99 -14.72
CA ALA A 222 -9.77 12.31 -15.22
C ALA A 222 -8.67 11.95 -14.23
N VAL A 223 -8.86 12.27 -12.95
CA VAL A 223 -7.91 11.93 -11.88
C VAL A 223 -7.75 10.41 -11.72
N PHE A 224 -8.83 9.64 -11.82
CA PHE A 224 -8.73 8.17 -11.76
C PHE A 224 -7.91 7.60 -12.90
N VAL A 225 -8.11 8.08 -14.13
CA VAL A 225 -7.33 7.63 -15.31
C VAL A 225 -5.83 7.89 -15.08
N VAL A 226 -5.46 9.10 -14.68
CA VAL A 226 -4.05 9.43 -14.40
C VAL A 226 -3.47 8.55 -13.31
N LEU A 227 -4.17 8.38 -12.19
CA LEU A 227 -3.66 7.58 -11.08
C LEU A 227 -3.61 6.08 -11.39
N ILE A 228 -4.55 5.53 -12.19
CA ILE A 228 -4.47 4.15 -12.68
C ILE A 228 -3.19 3.95 -13.49
N ILE A 229 -2.88 4.85 -14.42
CA ILE A 229 -1.65 4.79 -15.20
C ILE A 229 -0.43 4.84 -14.26
N MET A 230 -0.43 5.73 -13.28
CA MET A 230 0.66 5.87 -12.33
C MET A 230 0.82 4.66 -11.39
N THR A 231 -0.22 3.85 -11.14
CA THR A 231 -0.05 2.60 -10.38
C THR A 231 0.76 1.53 -11.13
N VAL A 232 0.98 1.71 -12.42
CA VAL A 232 1.87 0.85 -13.22
C VAL A 232 3.18 1.57 -13.52
N ALA A 233 3.11 2.82 -13.99
CA ALA A 233 4.27 3.57 -14.50
C ALA A 233 5.26 3.99 -13.39
N SER A 234 4.79 4.24 -12.16
CA SER A 234 5.63 4.83 -11.11
C SER A 234 6.86 3.99 -10.74
N SER A 235 6.78 2.67 -10.82
CA SER A 235 7.95 1.81 -10.56
C SER A 235 9.07 1.99 -11.57
N PHE A 236 8.73 2.16 -12.83
CA PHE A 236 9.74 2.38 -13.88
C PHE A 236 10.38 3.76 -13.72
N ILE A 237 9.60 4.77 -13.32
CA ILE A 237 10.12 6.10 -13.00
C ILE A 237 11.05 6.03 -11.79
N ALA A 238 10.64 5.34 -10.71
CA ALA A 238 11.45 5.20 -9.50
C ALA A 238 12.74 4.41 -9.77
N ALA A 239 12.68 3.34 -10.55
CA ALA A 239 13.84 2.54 -10.92
C ALA A 239 14.89 3.37 -11.68
N ALA A 240 14.47 4.29 -12.53
CA ALA A 240 15.38 5.19 -13.24
C ALA A 240 16.14 6.20 -12.34
N TRP A 241 15.65 6.41 -11.10
CA TRP A 241 16.31 7.30 -10.12
C TRP A 241 17.22 6.57 -9.13
N ILE A 242 16.96 5.27 -8.92
CA ILE A 242 17.68 4.45 -7.93
C ILE A 242 18.85 3.68 -8.61
N GLY A 243 18.71 3.35 -9.88
CA GLY A 243 19.74 2.69 -10.70
C GLY A 243 20.66 3.64 -11.36
#